data_f3482547ae469db13add21c3aa1a26b3
#
_entry.id   f3482547ae469db13add21c3aa1a26b3
#
_cell.length_a   1.000
_cell.length_b   1.000
_cell.length_c   1.000
_cell.angle_alpha   90.00
_cell.angle_beta   90.00
_cell.angle_gamma   90.00
#
_symmetry.space_group_name_H-M   'P 1'
#
loop_
_entity.id
_entity.type
_entity.pdbx_description
1 polymer ?
#
loop_
_entity_poly.entity_id
_entity_poly.type
_entity_poly.pdbx_seq_one_letter_code
_entity_poly.pdbx_strand_id
1 'polypeptide(L)'
;LNFAVENGSAGAEQLDALNISYTAMQNQAAALMEVASGASDAAVIDLLMAAAMIGEGASYPDLTYTVQLNDEEYGVGFRKGSDLAEAFNTWWKEAYSAGTVMEVAETYGVQESIIEK
;
A
#
# COMPACT_ATOMS: atom_id res chain seq x y z
N LEU A 1 18.62 9.96 9.79
CA LEU A 1 17.16 9.81 9.95
C LEU A 1 16.85 8.48 10.62
N ASN A 2 15.92 8.53 11.55
CA ASN A 2 15.35 7.32 12.18
C ASN A 2 14.09 6.92 11.43
N PHE A 3 14.09 5.72 10.88
CA PHE A 3 12.95 5.19 10.13
C PHE A 3 12.11 4.26 10.99
N ALA A 4 10.79 4.29 10.82
CA ALA A 4 9.85 3.32 11.34
C ALA A 4 9.25 2.52 10.19
N VAL A 5 9.09 1.22 10.36
CA VAL A 5 8.52 0.34 9.32
C VAL A 5 7.85 -0.88 9.96
N GLU A 6 6.81 -1.39 9.34
CA GLU A 6 6.19 -2.64 9.77
C GLU A 6 7.17 -3.81 9.63
N ASN A 7 7.33 -4.57 10.70
CA ASN A 7 8.22 -5.73 10.72
C ASN A 7 7.82 -6.77 9.66
N GLY A 8 8.80 -7.22 8.87
CA GLY A 8 8.58 -8.23 7.83
C GLY A 8 7.78 -7.75 6.62
N SER A 9 7.60 -6.44 6.45
CA SER A 9 6.95 -5.85 5.28
C SER A 9 7.91 -5.69 4.10
N ALA A 10 7.37 -5.47 2.91
CA ALA A 10 8.15 -5.10 1.74
C ALA A 10 8.96 -3.80 1.98
N GLY A 11 8.40 -2.85 2.75
CA GLY A 11 9.12 -1.66 3.16
C GLY A 11 10.36 -1.95 4.00
N ALA A 12 10.28 -2.92 4.92
CA ALA A 12 11.43 -3.38 5.70
C ALA A 12 12.51 -3.99 4.79
N GLU A 13 12.11 -4.82 3.83
CA GLU A 13 13.01 -5.41 2.85
C GLU A 13 13.73 -4.35 2.01
N GLN A 14 13.04 -3.26 1.63
CA GLN A 14 13.66 -2.14 0.93
C GLN A 14 14.71 -1.42 1.78
N LEU A 15 14.43 -1.18 3.05
CA LEU A 15 15.41 -0.57 3.97
C LEU A 15 16.62 -1.48 4.20
N ASP A 16 16.40 -2.78 4.35
CA ASP A 16 17.48 -3.78 4.46
C ASP A 16 18.37 -3.79 3.22
N ALA A 17 17.77 -3.77 2.03
CA ALA A 17 18.50 -3.72 0.76
C ALA A 17 19.36 -2.45 0.61
N LEU A 18 18.92 -1.35 1.19
CA LEU A 18 19.63 -0.08 1.23
C LEU A 18 20.61 0.05 2.41
N ASN A 19 20.69 -0.96 3.28
CA ASN A 19 21.47 -0.96 4.53
C ASN A 19 21.08 0.21 5.45
N ILE A 20 19.80 0.53 5.53
CA ILE A 20 19.26 1.58 6.39
C ILE A 20 18.66 0.93 7.64
N SER A 21 19.13 1.37 8.80
CA SER A 21 18.59 0.94 10.09
C SER A 21 17.21 1.53 10.35
N TYR A 22 16.34 0.78 10.99
CA TYR A 22 14.97 1.19 11.30
C TYR A 22 14.47 0.63 12.62
N THR A 23 13.39 1.22 13.11
CA THR A 23 12.59 0.67 14.21
C THR A 23 11.47 -0.18 13.64
N ALA A 24 11.47 -1.47 13.98
CA ALA A 24 10.42 -2.39 13.54
C ALA A 24 9.16 -2.19 14.36
N MET A 25 8.05 -1.92 13.68
CA MET A 25 6.75 -1.68 14.27
C MET A 25 5.82 -2.87 14.05
N GLN A 26 4.75 -2.95 14.83
CA GLN A 26 3.79 -4.05 14.76
C GLN A 26 2.92 -4.01 13.49
N ASN A 27 2.67 -2.81 12.98
CA ASN A 27 1.90 -2.56 11.75
C ASN A 27 2.21 -1.17 11.18
N GLN A 28 1.70 -0.88 9.99
CA GLN A 28 1.95 0.40 9.31
C GLN A 28 1.35 1.60 10.05
N ALA A 29 0.18 1.45 10.67
CA ALA A 29 -0.42 2.52 11.45
C ALA A 29 0.45 2.91 12.67
N ALA A 30 1.08 1.93 13.32
CA ALA A 30 2.04 2.18 14.38
C ALA A 30 3.29 2.92 13.87
N ALA A 31 3.78 2.59 12.66
CA ALA A 31 4.89 3.30 12.03
C ALA A 31 4.56 4.77 11.76
N LEU A 32 3.33 5.07 11.27
CA LEU A 32 2.88 6.46 11.11
C LEU A 32 2.74 7.20 12.43
N MET A 33 2.27 6.53 13.48
CA MET A 33 2.16 7.11 14.82
C MET A 33 3.55 7.49 15.39
N GLU A 34 4.59 6.69 15.15
CA GLU A 34 5.96 7.00 15.52
C GLU A 34 6.44 8.32 14.89
N VAL A 35 6.13 8.54 13.62
CA VAL A 35 6.48 9.78 12.92
C VAL A 35 5.63 10.94 13.43
N ALA A 36 4.34 10.76 13.58
CA ALA A 36 3.43 11.82 14.07
C ALA A 36 3.77 12.28 15.49
N SER A 37 4.27 11.38 16.33
CA SER A 37 4.73 11.70 17.70
C SER A 37 6.13 12.30 17.76
N GLY A 38 6.89 12.28 16.66
CA GLY A 38 8.28 12.73 16.60
C GLY A 38 9.30 11.72 17.14
N ALA A 39 8.90 10.48 17.41
CA ALA A 39 9.81 9.41 17.86
C ALA A 39 10.68 8.88 16.71
N SER A 40 10.15 8.90 15.49
CA SER A 40 10.89 8.63 14.25
C SER A 40 10.76 9.80 13.28
N ASP A 41 11.74 9.96 12.39
CA ASP A 41 11.78 11.06 11.41
C ASP A 41 10.94 10.73 10.16
N ALA A 42 10.85 9.47 9.79
CA ALA A 42 10.16 8.98 8.60
C ALA A 42 9.62 7.57 8.80
N ALA A 43 8.63 7.19 8.01
CA ALA A 43 8.13 5.83 7.92
C ALA A 43 8.14 5.33 6.48
N VAL A 44 8.33 4.03 6.30
CA VAL A 44 8.11 3.35 5.02
C VAL A 44 6.84 2.52 5.13
N ILE A 45 5.87 2.85 4.30
CA ILE A 45 4.55 2.22 4.30
C ILE A 45 4.06 1.98 2.88
N ASP A 46 3.02 1.20 2.75
CA ASP A 46 2.30 0.99 1.50
C ASP A 46 1.63 2.27 1.00
N LEU A 47 1.67 2.50 -0.31
CA LEU A 47 1.10 3.71 -0.93
C LEU A 47 -0.42 3.83 -0.71
N LEU A 48 -1.16 2.72 -0.76
CA LEU A 48 -2.61 2.75 -0.50
C LEU A 48 -2.91 3.15 0.94
N MET A 49 -2.11 2.67 1.89
CA MET A 49 -2.21 3.08 3.30
C MET A 49 -1.85 4.55 3.47
N ALA A 50 -0.80 5.03 2.80
CA ALA A 50 -0.41 6.44 2.82
C ALA A 50 -1.54 7.33 2.28
N ALA A 51 -2.11 6.99 1.14
CA ALA A 51 -3.21 7.73 0.52
C ALA A 51 -4.47 7.78 1.41
N ALA A 52 -4.74 6.72 2.17
CA ALA A 52 -5.89 6.64 3.07
C ALA A 52 -5.70 7.42 4.39
N MET A 53 -4.47 7.52 4.89
CA MET A 53 -4.19 8.02 6.24
C MET A 53 -3.48 9.37 6.30
N ILE A 54 -2.86 9.81 5.21
CA ILE A 54 -2.04 11.03 5.15
C ILE A 54 -2.71 12.09 4.29
N GLY A 55 -2.74 13.32 4.77
CA GLY A 55 -3.24 14.48 4.05
C GLY A 55 -4.43 15.14 4.70
N GLU A 56 -4.88 16.24 4.10
CA GLU A 56 -5.99 17.05 4.62
C GLU A 56 -7.27 16.21 4.75
N GLY A 57 -7.87 16.23 5.93
CA GLY A 57 -9.07 15.45 6.24
C GLY A 57 -8.82 13.98 6.60
N ALA A 58 -7.59 13.50 6.53
CA ALA A 58 -7.20 12.17 6.96
C ALA A 58 -6.69 12.14 8.42
N SER A 59 -6.27 10.96 8.89
CA SER A 59 -5.81 10.77 10.27
C SER A 59 -4.51 11.53 10.59
N TYR A 60 -3.67 11.76 9.58
CA TYR A 60 -2.38 12.44 9.73
C TYR A 60 -2.26 13.61 8.75
N PRO A 61 -2.95 14.74 9.00
CA PRO A 61 -2.97 15.88 8.08
C PRO A 61 -1.63 16.60 7.97
N ASP A 62 -0.76 16.47 8.97
CA ASP A 62 0.54 17.14 9.03
C ASP A 62 1.69 16.30 8.42
N LEU A 63 1.39 15.08 8.00
CA LEU A 63 2.36 14.23 7.30
C LEU A 63 2.22 14.37 5.78
N THR A 64 3.28 14.03 5.07
CA THR A 64 3.31 13.96 3.61
C THR A 64 4.14 12.77 3.15
N TYR A 65 3.95 12.34 1.92
CA TYR A 65 4.76 11.30 1.29
C TYR A 65 5.12 11.71 -0.14
N THR A 66 6.36 11.56 -0.54
CA THR A 66 6.88 12.03 -1.83
C THR A 66 7.89 11.07 -2.45
N VAL A 67 8.45 10.15 -1.67
CA VAL A 67 9.47 9.21 -2.13
C VAL A 67 8.85 7.83 -2.31
N GLN A 68 8.98 7.27 -3.50
CA GLN A 68 8.59 5.91 -3.82
C GLN A 68 9.85 5.05 -3.93
N LEU A 69 9.88 3.93 -3.22
CA LEU A 69 11.04 3.03 -3.18
C LEU A 69 10.94 1.92 -4.23
N ASN A 70 9.76 1.41 -4.47
CA ASN A 70 9.48 0.36 -5.46
C ASN A 70 8.02 0.40 -5.91
N ASP A 71 7.73 -0.28 -7.01
CA ASP A 71 6.39 -0.58 -7.47
C ASP A 71 6.02 -2.01 -7.13
N GLU A 72 4.81 -2.22 -6.64
CA GLU A 72 4.26 -3.54 -6.33
C GLU A 72 2.88 -3.71 -6.95
N GLU A 73 2.54 -4.96 -7.24
CA GLU A 73 1.20 -5.33 -7.70
C GLU A 73 0.54 -6.25 -6.67
N TYR A 74 -0.70 -5.95 -6.32
CA TYR A 74 -1.53 -6.86 -5.55
C TYR A 74 -2.23 -7.84 -6.48
N GLY A 75 -2.36 -9.07 -6.04
CA GLY A 75 -3.06 -10.10 -6.76
C GLY A 75 -3.96 -10.92 -5.83
N VAL A 76 -4.93 -11.60 -6.44
CA VAL A 76 -5.76 -12.58 -5.73
C VAL A 76 -5.17 -13.97 -5.95
N GLY A 77 -4.79 -14.63 -4.86
CA GLY A 77 -4.23 -15.98 -4.89
C GLY A 77 -5.32 -17.05 -4.80
N PHE A 78 -5.19 -18.07 -5.65
CA PHE A 78 -6.08 -19.25 -5.64
C PHE A 78 -5.27 -20.51 -5.39
N ARG A 79 -5.94 -21.54 -4.88
CA ARG A 79 -5.31 -22.84 -4.70
C ARG A 79 -4.82 -23.39 -6.04
N LYS A 80 -3.60 -23.92 -6.08
CA LYS A 80 -3.01 -24.53 -7.27
C LYS A 80 -3.93 -25.65 -7.81
N GLY A 81 -4.20 -25.60 -9.12
CA GLY A 81 -5.10 -26.54 -9.81
C GLY A 81 -6.58 -26.16 -9.75
N SER A 82 -6.95 -25.04 -9.09
CA SER A 82 -8.30 -24.48 -9.14
C SER A 82 -8.55 -23.79 -10.47
N ASP A 83 -9.78 -23.86 -10.96
CA ASP A 83 -10.28 -23.11 -12.13
C ASP A 83 -10.73 -21.68 -11.79
N LEU A 84 -10.73 -21.31 -10.51
CA LEU A 84 -11.20 -20.01 -10.03
C LEU A 84 -10.31 -18.85 -10.53
N ALA A 85 -9.02 -19.07 -10.71
CA ALA A 85 -8.14 -18.01 -11.23
C ALA A 85 -8.54 -17.59 -12.64
N GLU A 86 -8.82 -18.54 -13.53
CA GLU A 86 -9.27 -18.27 -14.90
C GLU A 86 -10.65 -17.61 -14.91
N ALA A 87 -11.57 -18.10 -14.09
CA ALA A 87 -12.91 -17.52 -13.94
C ALA A 87 -12.85 -16.09 -13.41
N PHE A 88 -12.00 -15.83 -12.41
CA PHE A 88 -11.79 -14.50 -11.86
C PHE A 88 -11.19 -13.55 -12.90
N ASN A 89 -10.16 -13.98 -13.63
CA ASN A 89 -9.53 -13.16 -14.66
C ASN A 89 -10.51 -12.80 -15.80
N THR A 90 -11.37 -13.73 -16.18
CA THR A 90 -12.43 -13.48 -17.18
C THR A 90 -13.43 -12.45 -16.68
N TRP A 91 -13.93 -12.65 -15.46
CA TRP A 91 -14.83 -11.69 -14.81
C TRP A 91 -14.18 -10.31 -14.66
N TRP A 92 -12.91 -10.24 -14.25
CA TRP A 92 -12.19 -8.99 -14.06
C TRP A 92 -12.12 -8.18 -15.35
N LYS A 93 -11.78 -8.83 -16.47
CA LYS A 93 -11.72 -8.17 -17.78
C LYS A 93 -13.08 -7.63 -18.23
N GLU A 94 -14.14 -8.40 -18.00
CA GLU A 94 -15.51 -7.97 -18.30
C GLU A 94 -15.94 -6.78 -17.42
N ALA A 95 -15.72 -6.86 -16.12
CA ALA A 95 -16.05 -5.81 -15.17
C ALA A 95 -15.23 -4.53 -15.40
N TYR A 96 -13.95 -4.67 -15.76
CA TYR A 96 -13.10 -3.53 -16.12
C TYR A 96 -13.60 -2.85 -17.39
N SER A 97 -13.88 -3.62 -18.45
CA SER A 97 -14.39 -3.11 -19.72
C SER A 97 -15.76 -2.46 -19.61
N ALA A 98 -16.60 -2.94 -18.70
CA ALA A 98 -17.92 -2.36 -18.41
C ALA A 98 -17.85 -1.06 -17.56
N GLY A 99 -16.67 -0.69 -17.04
CA GLY A 99 -16.47 0.46 -16.17
C GLY A 99 -16.78 0.21 -14.69
N THR A 100 -17.28 -0.96 -14.33
CA THR A 100 -17.67 -1.29 -12.93
C THR A 100 -16.48 -1.24 -11.97
N VAL A 101 -15.32 -1.74 -12.40
CA VAL A 101 -14.10 -1.71 -11.57
C VAL A 101 -13.71 -0.28 -11.24
N MET A 102 -13.68 0.61 -12.23
CA MET A 102 -13.32 2.02 -12.05
C MET A 102 -14.34 2.77 -11.21
N GLU A 103 -15.63 2.53 -11.39
CA GLU A 103 -16.70 3.13 -10.57
C GLU A 103 -16.54 2.79 -9.08
N VAL A 104 -16.27 1.52 -8.78
CA VAL A 104 -16.01 1.09 -7.40
C VAL A 104 -14.71 1.71 -6.88
N ALA A 105 -13.66 1.70 -7.67
CA ALA A 105 -12.36 2.27 -7.30
C ALA A 105 -12.46 3.78 -6.99
N GLU A 106 -13.19 4.53 -7.80
CA GLU A 106 -13.46 5.96 -7.56
C GLU A 106 -14.23 6.21 -6.27
N THR A 107 -15.19 5.33 -5.95
CA THR A 107 -15.94 5.40 -4.69
C THR A 107 -15.03 5.32 -3.47
N TYR A 108 -13.97 4.55 -3.56
CA TYR A 108 -13.00 4.35 -2.47
C TYR A 108 -11.69 5.16 -2.64
N GLY A 109 -11.57 6.00 -3.67
CA GLY A 109 -10.40 6.85 -3.90
C GLY A 109 -9.12 6.09 -4.30
N VAL A 110 -9.26 4.91 -4.89
CA VAL A 110 -8.13 4.04 -5.27
C VAL A 110 -8.00 3.81 -6.79
N GLN A 111 -8.67 4.62 -7.58
CA GLN A 111 -8.71 4.49 -9.04
C GLN A 111 -7.33 4.52 -9.71
N GLU A 112 -6.39 5.28 -9.17
CA GLU A 112 -5.03 5.38 -9.71
C GLU A 112 -4.18 4.12 -9.46
N SER A 113 -4.64 3.25 -8.56
CA SER A 113 -3.98 1.98 -8.23
C SER A 113 -4.51 0.79 -9.02
N ILE A 114 -5.55 1.00 -9.83
CA ILE A 114 -6.15 -0.06 -10.64
C ILE A 114 -5.36 -0.24 -11.92
N ILE A 115 -4.97 -1.49 -12.19
CA ILE A 115 -4.32 -1.89 -13.43
C ILE A 115 -5.20 -2.85 -14.22
N GLU A 116 -5.25 -2.67 -15.52
CA GLU A 116 -5.91 -3.59 -16.44
C GLU A 116 -5.02 -4.82 -16.65
N LYS A 117 -5.62 -5.98 -16.43
CA LYS A 117 -4.92 -7.26 -16.68
C LYS A 117 -5.77 -8.28 -17.42
#